data_088bfc713a94a494bc7b78a2a7d81470
#
_entry.id   088bfc713a94a494bc7b78a2a7d81470
#
_cell.length_a   1.000
_cell.length_b   1.000
_cell.length_c   1.000
_cell.angle_alpha   90.00
_cell.angle_beta   90.00
_cell.angle_gamma   90.00
#
_symmetry.space_group_name_H-M   'P 1'
#
loop_
_entity.id
_entity.type
_entity.pdbx_description
1 polymer ?
#
loop_
_entity_poly.entity_id
_entity_poly.type
_entity_poly.pdbx_seq_one_letter_code
_entity_poly.pdbx_strand_id
1 'polypeptide(L)'
;MPWPRSGNAVFLLDTNVVSELRKPMPHGAVLEWLRSVDDASLFVSVVTLAEIQAGIEVTRDKDATKAAELEAWLDLVAAAYNVLPMDALTYRTWARLMHRKSDTLYEDAMIAATARVHHLTVVTRNTSDFATFDVDLLNPFDQP
;
A
#
# COMPACT_ATOMS: atom_id res chain seq x y z
N MET A 1 -6.13 23.29 -6.48
CA MET A 1 -6.40 21.99 -5.87
C MET A 1 -5.12 21.18 -5.88
N PRO A 2 -4.54 20.96 -4.74
CA PRO A 2 -3.30 20.21 -4.70
C PRO A 2 -3.46 18.75 -5.14
N TRP A 3 -4.61 18.13 -4.85
CA TRP A 3 -4.85 16.72 -5.15
C TRP A 3 -6.09 16.56 -6.00
N PRO A 4 -6.14 15.53 -6.90
CA PRO A 4 -7.37 15.21 -7.60
C PRO A 4 -8.49 14.94 -6.59
N ARG A 5 -9.64 15.52 -6.83
CA ARG A 5 -10.78 15.31 -5.95
C ARG A 5 -11.93 14.72 -6.75
N SER A 6 -12.35 13.56 -6.29
CA SER A 6 -13.58 12.93 -6.74
C SER A 6 -14.27 12.42 -5.48
N GLY A 7 -15.54 12.70 -5.34
CA GLY A 7 -16.33 12.22 -4.20
C GLY A 7 -16.37 10.70 -4.12
N ASN A 8 -16.04 10.00 -5.22
CA ASN A 8 -16.08 8.54 -5.33
C ASN A 8 -14.69 7.92 -5.42
N ALA A 9 -13.62 8.71 -5.29
CA ALA A 9 -12.27 8.18 -5.38
C ALA A 9 -11.95 7.32 -4.15
N VAL A 10 -11.42 6.12 -4.40
CA VAL A 10 -10.98 5.16 -3.39
C VAL A 10 -9.53 4.77 -3.67
N PHE A 11 -8.76 4.55 -2.61
CA PHE A 11 -7.31 4.47 -2.70
C PHE A 11 -6.78 3.20 -2.04
N LEU A 12 -5.80 2.58 -2.68
CA LEU A 12 -5.06 1.45 -2.14
C LEU A 12 -3.64 1.93 -1.79
N LEU A 13 -3.33 1.94 -0.51
CA LEU A 13 -2.02 2.41 -0.02
C LEU A 13 -0.98 1.31 -0.23
N ASP A 14 0.09 1.64 -0.97
CA ASP A 14 1.23 0.75 -1.11
C ASP A 14 2.04 0.68 0.18
N THR A 15 2.85 -0.35 0.32
CA THR A 15 3.64 -0.61 1.52
C THR A 15 4.52 0.57 1.93
N ASN A 16 5.14 1.26 0.96
CA ASN A 16 6.00 2.42 1.28
C ASN A 16 5.23 3.58 1.91
N VAL A 17 3.96 3.75 1.57
CA VAL A 17 3.11 4.79 2.16
C VAL A 17 2.71 4.40 3.58
N VAL A 18 2.28 3.15 3.78
CA VAL A 18 1.92 2.65 5.11
C VAL A 18 3.13 2.71 6.04
N SER A 19 4.30 2.27 5.57
CA SER A 19 5.54 2.25 6.35
C SER A 19 6.01 3.66 6.72
N GLU A 20 5.70 4.67 5.90
CA GLU A 20 6.04 6.05 6.23
C GLU A 20 5.36 6.49 7.52
N LEU A 21 4.15 6.01 7.78
CA LEU A 21 3.36 6.44 8.93
C LEU A 21 3.92 5.99 10.28
N ARG A 22 4.79 4.97 10.32
CA ARG A 22 5.41 4.51 11.57
C ARG A 22 6.62 5.33 11.98
N LYS A 23 7.14 6.18 11.10
CA LYS A 23 8.30 7.02 11.42
C LYS A 23 7.92 8.06 12.46
N PRO A 24 8.85 8.44 13.37
CA PRO A 24 8.59 9.52 14.33
C PRO A 24 8.21 10.84 13.66
N MET A 25 8.78 11.12 12.47
CA MET A 25 8.49 12.31 11.69
C MET A 25 8.13 11.91 10.27
N PRO A 26 6.87 11.50 10.03
CA PRO A 26 6.44 11.14 8.67
C PRO A 26 6.54 12.31 7.71
N HIS A 27 6.70 11.99 6.43
CA HIS A 27 6.80 13.00 5.37
C HIS A 27 5.56 13.91 5.36
N GLY A 28 5.79 15.22 5.39
CA GLY A 28 4.70 16.21 5.52
C GLY A 28 3.66 16.14 4.41
N ALA A 29 4.08 15.96 3.17
CA ALA A 29 3.14 15.85 2.04
C ALA A 29 2.24 14.62 2.16
N VAL A 30 2.78 13.50 2.65
CA VAL A 30 1.99 12.27 2.87
C VAL A 30 0.92 12.51 3.93
N LEU A 31 1.29 13.13 5.05
CA LEU A 31 0.34 13.45 6.11
C LEU A 31 -0.75 14.40 5.62
N GLU A 32 -0.38 15.43 4.87
CA GLU A 32 -1.33 16.39 4.33
C GLU A 32 -2.32 15.71 3.39
N TRP A 33 -1.82 14.85 2.52
CA TRP A 33 -2.69 14.10 1.62
C TRP A 33 -3.67 13.21 2.40
N LEU A 34 -3.18 12.45 3.37
CA LEU A 34 -4.03 11.56 4.18
C LEU A 34 -5.13 12.33 4.91
N ARG A 35 -4.82 13.53 5.42
CA ARG A 35 -5.82 14.38 6.08
C ARG A 35 -6.90 14.88 5.13
N SER A 36 -6.60 14.91 3.82
CA SER A 36 -7.54 15.38 2.81
C SER A 36 -8.53 14.31 2.35
N VAL A 37 -8.36 13.06 2.78
CA VAL A 37 -9.12 11.90 2.29
C VAL A 37 -9.89 11.26 3.46
N ASP A 38 -11.14 10.85 3.20
CA ASP A 38 -11.93 10.13 4.19
C ASP A 38 -11.34 8.75 4.47
N ASP A 39 -11.32 8.34 5.73
CA ASP A 39 -10.80 7.03 6.14
C ASP A 39 -11.54 5.88 5.42
N ALA A 40 -12.83 6.03 5.19
CA ALA A 40 -13.63 5.04 4.49
C ALA A 40 -13.16 4.79 3.05
N SER A 41 -12.39 5.74 2.47
CA SER A 41 -11.85 5.63 1.11
C SER A 41 -10.43 5.04 1.07
N LEU A 42 -9.87 4.66 2.21
CA LEU A 42 -8.50 4.15 2.32
C LEU A 42 -8.50 2.63 2.53
N PHE A 43 -7.79 1.93 1.66
CA PHE A 43 -7.70 0.47 1.67
C PHE A 43 -6.24 0.04 1.71
N VAL A 44 -5.99 -1.14 2.26
CA VAL A 44 -4.67 -1.76 2.34
C VAL A 44 -4.82 -3.22 1.91
N SER A 45 -3.86 -3.73 1.14
CA SER A 45 -3.83 -5.15 0.76
C SER A 45 -3.24 -6.01 1.88
N VAL A 46 -3.71 -7.25 2.00
CA VAL A 46 -3.06 -8.26 2.85
C VAL A 46 -1.59 -8.45 2.47
N VAL A 47 -1.22 -8.18 1.21
CA VAL A 47 0.17 -8.24 0.74
C VAL A 47 1.04 -7.23 1.50
N THR A 48 0.55 -6.02 1.69
CA THR A 48 1.25 -5.00 2.48
C THR A 48 1.45 -5.45 3.92
N LEU A 49 0.43 -6.03 4.54
CA LEU A 49 0.57 -6.56 5.90
C LEU A 49 1.63 -7.67 5.95
N ALA A 50 1.64 -8.55 4.95
CA ALA A 50 2.63 -9.63 4.88
C ALA A 50 4.06 -9.09 4.70
N GLU A 51 4.26 -8.10 3.84
CA GLU A 51 5.58 -7.49 3.62
C GLU A 51 6.12 -6.86 4.91
N ILE A 52 5.26 -6.12 5.62
CA ILE A 52 5.64 -5.48 6.88
C ILE A 52 5.92 -6.55 7.94
N GLN A 53 5.08 -7.59 8.04
CA GLN A 53 5.30 -8.68 8.99
C GLN A 53 6.63 -9.39 8.72
N ALA A 54 6.97 -9.64 7.46
CA ALA A 54 8.25 -10.25 7.10
C ALA A 54 9.43 -9.40 7.59
N GLY A 55 9.34 -8.08 7.44
CA GLY A 55 10.34 -7.15 7.97
C GLY A 55 10.43 -7.19 9.50
N ILE A 56 9.30 -7.33 10.18
CA ILE A 56 9.24 -7.46 11.63
C ILE A 56 9.99 -8.73 12.09
N GLU A 57 9.83 -9.85 11.38
CA GLU A 57 10.54 -11.09 11.74
C GLU A 57 12.04 -10.97 11.57
N VAL A 58 12.50 -10.26 10.53
CA VAL A 58 13.93 -9.95 10.38
C VAL A 58 14.42 -9.10 11.56
N THR A 59 13.66 -8.11 11.99
CA THR A 59 13.99 -7.26 13.14
C THR A 59 14.01 -8.10 14.43
N ARG A 60 13.09 -9.06 14.56
CA ARG A 60 12.98 -9.90 15.77
C ARG A 60 14.25 -10.69 16.04
N ASP A 61 14.95 -11.11 15.01
CA ASP A 61 16.22 -11.83 15.15
C ASP A 61 17.31 -10.98 15.80
N LYS A 62 17.20 -9.66 15.72
CA LYS A 62 18.21 -8.72 16.21
C LYS A 62 17.75 -7.94 17.44
N ASP A 63 16.46 -7.63 17.51
CA ASP A 63 15.88 -6.76 18.54
C ASP A 63 14.42 -7.13 18.77
N ALA A 64 14.19 -8.05 19.70
CA ALA A 64 12.85 -8.56 20.00
C ALA A 64 11.91 -7.46 20.53
N THR A 65 12.44 -6.49 21.27
CA THR A 65 11.64 -5.38 21.82
C THR A 65 11.14 -4.48 20.68
N LYS A 66 12.02 -4.14 19.76
CA LYS A 66 11.67 -3.33 18.59
C LYS A 66 10.65 -4.05 17.71
N ALA A 67 10.83 -5.35 17.50
CA ALA A 67 9.88 -6.16 16.73
C ALA A 67 8.49 -6.15 17.37
N ALA A 68 8.40 -6.28 18.69
CA ALA A 68 7.13 -6.25 19.41
C ALA A 68 6.42 -4.89 19.25
N GLU A 69 7.17 -3.79 19.28
CA GLU A 69 6.62 -2.44 19.04
C GLU A 69 6.05 -2.30 17.63
N LEU A 70 6.80 -2.77 16.64
CA LEU A 70 6.37 -2.72 15.24
C LEU A 70 5.13 -3.59 15.02
N GLU A 71 5.08 -4.76 15.64
CA GLU A 71 3.94 -5.66 15.50
C GLU A 71 2.67 -5.05 16.12
N ALA A 72 2.80 -4.41 17.28
CA ALA A 72 1.68 -3.70 17.89
C ALA A 72 1.17 -2.58 16.99
N TRP A 73 2.06 -1.82 16.36
CA TRP A 73 1.69 -0.81 15.38
C TRP A 73 0.98 -1.43 14.17
N LEU A 74 1.50 -2.56 13.65
CA LEU A 74 0.88 -3.24 12.50
C LEU A 74 -0.52 -3.73 12.84
N ASP A 75 -0.74 -4.22 14.05
CA ASP A 75 -2.08 -4.63 14.50
C ASP A 75 -3.06 -3.45 14.47
N LEU A 76 -2.59 -2.25 14.86
CA LEU A 76 -3.41 -1.04 14.77
C LEU A 76 -3.75 -0.68 13.32
N VAL A 77 -2.79 -0.81 12.41
CA VAL A 77 -3.01 -0.57 10.98
C VAL A 77 -4.07 -1.53 10.44
N ALA A 78 -3.95 -2.82 10.76
CA ALA A 78 -4.89 -3.84 10.29
C ALA A 78 -6.31 -3.59 10.81
N ALA A 79 -6.44 -3.00 11.99
CA ALA A 79 -7.75 -2.68 12.58
C ALA A 79 -8.33 -1.37 12.05
N ALA A 80 -7.48 -0.41 11.67
CA ALA A 80 -7.91 0.95 11.30
C ALA A 80 -8.27 1.09 9.83
N TYR A 81 -7.61 0.35 8.95
CA TYR A 81 -7.85 0.45 7.50
C TYR A 81 -8.73 -0.68 7.00
N ASN A 82 -9.37 -0.44 5.85
CA ASN A 82 -10.10 -1.49 5.13
C ASN A 82 -9.08 -2.42 4.47
N VAL A 83 -9.00 -3.66 4.92
CA VAL A 83 -8.03 -4.65 4.42
C VAL A 83 -8.67 -5.52 3.36
N LEU A 84 -8.03 -5.61 2.19
CA LEU A 84 -8.51 -6.40 1.07
C LEU A 84 -7.70 -7.70 0.91
N PRO A 85 -8.37 -8.84 0.73
CA PRO A 85 -7.69 -10.13 0.56
C PRO A 85 -7.16 -10.32 -0.86
N MET A 86 -6.31 -11.32 -1.02
CA MET A 86 -5.91 -11.86 -2.32
C MET A 86 -6.80 -13.08 -2.62
N ASP A 87 -8.01 -12.83 -3.09
CA ASP A 87 -8.95 -13.91 -3.44
C ASP A 87 -8.61 -14.53 -4.80
N ALA A 88 -9.44 -15.49 -5.24
CA ALA A 88 -9.19 -16.21 -6.48
C ALA A 88 -9.16 -15.29 -7.71
N LEU A 89 -10.10 -14.36 -7.80
CA LEU A 89 -10.13 -13.40 -8.92
C LEU A 89 -8.87 -12.52 -8.92
N THR A 90 -8.46 -12.03 -7.76
CA THR A 90 -7.30 -11.17 -7.63
C THR A 90 -6.02 -11.91 -8.01
N TYR A 91 -5.84 -13.15 -7.56
CA TYR A 91 -4.68 -13.97 -7.95
C TYR A 91 -4.67 -14.29 -9.45
N ARG A 92 -5.81 -14.57 -10.04
CA ARG A 92 -5.86 -14.81 -11.48
C ARG A 92 -5.53 -13.55 -12.27
N THR A 93 -5.96 -12.38 -11.79
CA THR A 93 -5.59 -11.08 -12.37
C THR A 93 -4.10 -10.84 -12.23
N TRP A 94 -3.52 -11.12 -11.05
CA TRP A 94 -2.09 -11.06 -10.82
C TRP A 94 -1.30 -11.91 -11.82
N ALA A 95 -1.73 -13.14 -12.05
CA ALA A 95 -1.06 -14.03 -13.01
C ALA A 95 -1.05 -13.46 -14.42
N ARG A 96 -2.16 -12.81 -14.82
CA ARG A 96 -2.23 -12.13 -16.13
C ARG A 96 -1.27 -10.95 -16.19
N LEU A 97 -1.19 -10.14 -15.13
CA LEU A 97 -0.30 -8.99 -15.06
C LEU A 97 1.17 -9.40 -15.06
N MET A 98 1.48 -10.53 -14.43
CA MET A 98 2.87 -11.02 -14.34
C MET A 98 3.39 -11.64 -15.62
N HIS A 99 2.52 -11.94 -16.58
CA HIS A 99 2.95 -12.56 -17.82
C HIS A 99 4.03 -11.73 -18.51
N ARG A 100 5.21 -12.30 -18.70
CA ARG A 100 6.39 -11.67 -19.30
C ARG A 100 6.96 -10.51 -18.45
N LYS A 101 6.69 -10.48 -17.16
CA LYS A 101 7.28 -9.50 -16.25
C LYS A 101 8.36 -10.15 -15.38
N SER A 102 9.25 -9.33 -14.83
CA SER A 102 10.28 -9.79 -13.91
C SER A 102 9.69 -10.22 -12.57
N ASP A 103 10.26 -11.24 -11.96
CA ASP A 103 9.87 -11.72 -10.62
C ASP A 103 10.07 -10.64 -9.55
N THR A 104 10.89 -9.63 -9.81
CA THR A 104 11.07 -8.50 -8.87
C THR A 104 9.79 -7.67 -8.68
N LEU A 105 8.79 -7.87 -9.55
CA LEU A 105 7.52 -7.14 -9.49
C LEU A 105 6.37 -7.94 -8.88
N TYR A 106 6.64 -9.09 -8.23
CA TYR A 106 5.59 -9.95 -7.68
C TYR A 106 4.64 -9.20 -6.75
N GLU A 107 5.17 -8.53 -5.75
CA GLU A 107 4.35 -7.85 -4.75
C GLU A 107 3.66 -6.63 -5.36
N ASP A 108 4.36 -5.87 -6.19
CA ASP A 108 3.77 -4.71 -6.88
C ASP A 108 2.61 -5.16 -7.77
N ALA A 109 2.78 -6.27 -8.48
CA ALA A 109 1.73 -6.84 -9.34
C ALA A 109 0.52 -7.32 -8.52
N MET A 110 0.74 -7.84 -7.30
CA MET A 110 -0.36 -8.24 -6.41
C MET A 110 -1.18 -7.03 -5.97
N ILE A 111 -0.50 -5.95 -5.63
CA ILE A 111 -1.16 -4.68 -5.27
C ILE A 111 -1.89 -4.10 -6.49
N ALA A 112 -1.26 -4.11 -7.65
CA ALA A 112 -1.88 -3.64 -8.89
C ALA A 112 -3.13 -4.48 -9.25
N ALA A 113 -3.05 -5.81 -9.09
CA ALA A 113 -4.20 -6.70 -9.33
C ALA A 113 -5.37 -6.37 -8.40
N THR A 114 -5.09 -6.13 -7.13
CA THR A 114 -6.10 -5.71 -6.16
C THR A 114 -6.76 -4.40 -6.58
N ALA A 115 -5.95 -3.44 -6.99
CA ALA A 115 -6.45 -2.13 -7.44
C ALA A 115 -7.33 -2.27 -8.68
N ARG A 116 -6.96 -3.12 -9.63
CA ARG A 116 -7.75 -3.33 -10.85
C ARG A 116 -9.09 -4.00 -10.54
N VAL A 117 -9.08 -5.02 -9.69
CA VAL A 117 -10.31 -5.76 -9.33
C VAL A 117 -11.30 -4.87 -8.59
N HIS A 118 -10.81 -4.00 -7.72
CA HIS A 118 -11.65 -3.14 -6.88
C HIS A 118 -11.75 -1.69 -7.38
N HIS A 119 -11.18 -1.37 -8.54
CA HIS A 119 -11.21 -0.03 -9.14
C HIS A 119 -10.63 1.04 -8.21
N LEU A 120 -9.45 0.76 -7.65
CA LEU A 120 -8.76 1.66 -6.73
C LEU A 120 -7.60 2.38 -7.42
N THR A 121 -7.29 3.58 -6.95
CA THR A 121 -6.05 4.28 -7.30
C THR A 121 -4.94 3.79 -6.36
N VAL A 122 -3.81 3.35 -6.92
CA VAL A 122 -2.65 2.95 -6.11
C VAL A 122 -1.92 4.20 -5.66
N VAL A 123 -1.72 4.32 -4.35
CA VAL A 123 -1.00 5.42 -3.72
C VAL A 123 0.39 4.93 -3.37
N THR A 124 1.41 5.42 -4.07
CA THR A 124 2.76 4.89 -3.97
C THR A 124 3.81 5.93 -4.33
N ARG A 125 5.00 5.80 -3.75
CA ARG A 125 6.19 6.53 -4.18
C ARG A 125 6.75 5.95 -5.49
N ASN A 126 6.56 4.66 -5.75
CA ASN A 126 7.18 3.91 -6.85
C ASN A 126 6.28 3.88 -8.10
N THR A 127 5.87 5.04 -8.59
CA THR A 127 4.95 5.12 -9.72
C THR A 127 5.51 4.46 -10.99
N SER A 128 6.82 4.52 -11.21
CA SER A 128 7.43 3.89 -12.40
C SER A 128 7.28 2.37 -12.40
N ASP A 129 7.36 1.73 -11.24
CA ASP A 129 7.21 0.26 -11.15
C ASP A 129 5.76 -0.17 -11.44
N PHE A 130 4.80 0.66 -11.06
CA PHE A 130 3.38 0.37 -11.28
C PHE A 130 2.88 0.77 -12.67
N ALA A 131 3.59 1.64 -13.38
CA ALA A 131 3.14 2.15 -14.68
C ALA A 131 2.93 1.02 -15.70
N THR A 132 3.67 -0.09 -15.59
CA THR A 132 3.54 -1.24 -16.49
C THR A 132 2.23 -2.02 -16.30
N PHE A 133 1.48 -1.78 -15.22
CA PHE A 133 0.29 -2.57 -14.87
C PHE A 133 -1.03 -1.90 -15.23
N ASP A 134 -1.00 -0.73 -15.85
CA ASP A 134 -2.19 0.01 -16.28
C ASP A 134 -3.20 0.20 -15.13
N VAL A 135 -2.74 0.87 -14.07
CA VAL A 135 -3.55 1.27 -12.91
C VAL A 135 -3.42 2.77 -12.71
N ASP A 136 -4.45 3.36 -12.12
CA ASP A 136 -4.38 4.76 -11.71
C ASP A 136 -3.40 4.91 -10.55
N LEU A 137 -2.57 5.94 -10.59
CA LEU A 137 -1.48 6.15 -9.63
C LEU A 137 -1.56 7.55 -9.03
N LEU A 138 -1.16 7.65 -7.76
CA LEU A 138 -0.98 8.91 -7.05
C LEU A 138 0.25 8.79 -6.17
N ASN A 139 1.17 9.75 -6.30
CA ASN A 139 2.35 9.81 -5.44
C ASN A 139 2.12 10.88 -4.36
N PRO A 140 1.85 10.48 -3.10
CA PRO A 140 1.56 11.46 -2.04
C PRO A 140 2.81 12.18 -1.51
N PHE A 141 4.00 11.72 -1.92
CA PHE A 141 5.27 12.35 -1.53
C PHE A 141 5.57 13.60 -2.35
N ASP A 142 4.97 13.71 -3.53
CA ASP A 142 5.15 14.88 -4.37
C ASP A 142 4.30 16.05 -3.86
N GLN A 143 4.86 17.24 -3.86
CA GLN A 143 4.09 18.45 -3.59
C GLN A 143 3.30 18.82 -4.84
N PRO A 144 1.99 19.06 -4.72
CA PRO A 144 1.18 19.49 -5.86
C PRO A 144 1.57 20.88 -6.33
#